data_d094b83425998f2857427e471bb87827
#
_entry.id   d094b83425998f2857427e471bb87827
#
_cell.length_a   1.000
_cell.length_b   1.000
_cell.length_c   1.000
_cell.angle_alpha   90.00
_cell.angle_beta   90.00
_cell.angle_gamma   90.00
#
_symmetry.space_group_name_H-M   'P 1'
#
loop_
_entity.id
_entity.type
_entity.pdbx_description
1 polymer ?
#
loop_
_entity_poly.entity_id
_entity_poly.type
_entity_poly.pdbx_seq_one_letter_code
_entity_poly.pdbx_strand_id
1 'polypeptide(L)'
;MKVGLYFGTFNPIHVGHVIIANHLVEYSDLDEVWMVVTPHNPLKKKNSLLSNHHRFELVYQALEKYPKIKPSDIEFKLSQPSYTVNTLAYINEKYPQHEFHLIMGEDNLKSFHKWKNYETILDNHEIYCYPRITEGKAKTIFENHPKIHKIDAPIIQLSASLIRDGIKNKKNVAPMLPTETWKYIDEMNFYRK
;
A
#
# COMPACT_ATOMS: atom_id res chain seq x y z
N MET A 1 3.03 20.27 -1.55
CA MET A 1 3.25 19.24 -0.49
C MET A 1 3.83 18.00 -1.14
N LYS A 2 4.76 17.33 -0.45
CA LYS A 2 5.28 16.03 -0.83
C LYS A 2 4.35 14.93 -0.33
N VAL A 3 3.75 14.16 -1.24
CA VAL A 3 2.75 13.14 -0.92
C VAL A 3 3.27 11.76 -1.33
N GLY A 4 3.41 10.87 -0.36
CA GLY A 4 3.76 9.47 -0.61
C GLY A 4 2.53 8.64 -0.98
N LEU A 5 2.58 7.95 -2.12
CA LEU A 5 1.51 7.06 -2.59
C LEU A 5 1.83 5.62 -2.20
N TYR A 6 1.06 5.07 -1.28
CA TYR A 6 1.18 3.69 -0.82
C TYR A 6 0.08 2.83 -1.42
N PHE A 7 0.40 2.14 -2.52
CA PHE A 7 -0.53 1.30 -3.25
C PHE A 7 -0.72 -0.06 -2.59
N GLY A 8 -1.96 -0.49 -2.46
CA GLY A 8 -2.28 -1.80 -1.91
C GLY A 8 -3.70 -2.25 -2.16
N THR A 9 -3.92 -3.56 -2.20
CA THR A 9 -5.29 -4.12 -2.22
C THR A 9 -5.97 -3.98 -0.87
N PHE A 10 -5.19 -3.90 0.23
CA PHE A 10 -5.67 -3.77 1.61
C PHE A 10 -6.85 -4.71 1.93
N ASN A 11 -6.59 -6.00 1.83
CA ASN A 11 -7.62 -7.05 1.94
C ASN A 11 -7.33 -8.06 3.07
N PRO A 12 -7.42 -7.62 4.36
CA PRO A 12 -7.65 -6.26 4.86
C PRO A 12 -6.38 -5.42 5.01
N ILE A 13 -6.55 -4.12 5.30
CA ILE A 13 -5.51 -3.31 5.91
C ILE A 13 -5.19 -3.89 7.30
N HIS A 14 -3.93 -3.77 7.74
CA HIS A 14 -3.48 -4.27 9.05
C HIS A 14 -2.49 -3.31 9.70
N VAL A 15 -2.18 -3.54 10.97
CA VAL A 15 -1.29 -2.65 11.75
C VAL A 15 0.06 -2.44 11.06
N GLY A 16 0.59 -3.43 10.37
CA GLY A 16 1.85 -3.30 9.62
C GLY A 16 1.81 -2.24 8.53
N HIS A 17 0.68 -2.09 7.82
CA HIS A 17 0.53 -1.02 6.83
C HIS A 17 0.49 0.35 7.52
N VAL A 18 -0.24 0.47 8.62
CA VAL A 18 -0.37 1.74 9.37
C VAL A 18 0.96 2.16 9.97
N ILE A 19 1.71 1.22 10.57
CA ILE A 19 3.03 1.50 11.15
C ILE A 19 4.00 2.02 10.09
N ILE A 20 4.07 1.38 8.92
CA ILE A 20 4.94 1.82 7.81
C ILE A 20 4.52 3.20 7.30
N ALA A 21 3.22 3.42 7.06
CA ALA A 21 2.73 4.71 6.59
C ALA A 21 3.02 5.84 7.61
N ASN A 22 2.81 5.57 8.91
CA ASN A 22 3.10 6.53 9.97
C ASN A 22 4.61 6.78 10.11
N HIS A 23 5.43 5.73 10.01
CA HIS A 23 6.88 5.92 10.03
C HIS A 23 7.36 6.83 8.91
N LEU A 24 6.85 6.63 7.69
CA LEU A 24 7.21 7.47 6.54
C LEU A 24 6.84 8.93 6.74
N VAL A 25 5.64 9.22 7.25
CA VAL A 25 5.19 10.59 7.52
C VAL A 25 6.01 11.28 8.62
N GLU A 26 6.44 10.53 9.64
CA GLU A 26 7.10 11.13 10.80
C GLU A 26 8.63 11.12 10.71
N TYR A 27 9.24 10.26 9.87
CA TYR A 27 10.70 10.07 9.80
C TYR A 27 11.28 10.27 8.39
N SER A 28 10.50 10.81 7.43
CA SER A 28 11.00 11.24 6.13
C SER A 28 10.56 12.69 5.86
N ASP A 29 10.78 13.18 4.65
CA ASP A 29 10.37 14.52 4.22
C ASP A 29 8.99 14.55 3.53
N LEU A 30 8.20 13.48 3.68
CA LEU A 30 6.82 13.41 3.20
C LEU A 30 5.88 14.18 4.14
N ASP A 31 5.06 15.07 3.59
CA ASP A 31 4.03 15.81 4.33
C ASP A 31 2.83 14.92 4.66
N GLU A 32 2.45 14.04 3.71
CA GLU A 32 1.31 13.14 3.81
C GLU A 32 1.61 11.79 3.16
N VAL A 33 0.88 10.75 3.57
CA VAL A 33 0.82 9.45 2.88
C VAL A 33 -0.62 9.17 2.45
N TRP A 34 -0.82 8.89 1.17
CA TRP A 34 -2.12 8.45 0.66
C TRP A 34 -2.11 6.95 0.45
N MET A 35 -2.97 6.25 1.20
CA MET A 35 -3.20 4.81 1.08
C MET A 35 -4.13 4.55 -0.11
N VAL A 36 -3.54 4.28 -1.28
CA VAL A 36 -4.29 4.10 -2.53
C VAL A 36 -4.83 2.68 -2.61
N VAL A 37 -6.16 2.54 -2.49
CA VAL A 37 -6.83 1.23 -2.57
C VAL A 37 -6.90 0.78 -4.02
N THR A 38 -6.08 -0.21 -4.38
CA THR A 38 -6.02 -0.76 -5.74
C THR A 38 -7.17 -1.74 -5.99
N PRO A 39 -8.04 -1.49 -6.99
CA PRO A 39 -9.14 -2.39 -7.33
C PRO A 39 -8.68 -3.79 -7.69
N HIS A 40 -7.71 -3.87 -8.60
CA HIS A 40 -7.11 -5.13 -9.03
C HIS A 40 -5.64 -4.93 -9.42
N ASN A 41 -4.76 -5.59 -8.67
CA ASN A 41 -3.36 -5.67 -9.06
C ASN A 41 -3.20 -6.72 -10.19
N PRO A 42 -2.71 -6.34 -11.39
CA PRO A 42 -2.58 -7.24 -12.54
C PRO A 42 -1.70 -8.46 -12.26
N LEU A 43 -0.83 -8.38 -11.25
CA LEU A 43 0.07 -9.46 -10.85
C LEU A 43 -0.52 -10.42 -9.80
N LYS A 44 -1.78 -10.21 -9.34
CA LYS A 44 -2.41 -11.03 -8.28
C LYS A 44 -3.73 -11.66 -8.74
N LYS A 45 -4.01 -12.90 -8.27
CA LYS A 45 -5.28 -13.59 -8.51
C LYS A 45 -6.44 -12.92 -7.75
N LYS A 46 -7.61 -12.82 -8.40
CA LYS A 46 -8.83 -12.15 -7.89
C LYS A 46 -9.59 -12.90 -6.78
N ASN A 47 -9.32 -14.17 -6.54
CA ASN A 47 -10.26 -15.12 -5.91
C ASN A 47 -10.61 -14.90 -4.42
N SER A 48 -10.14 -13.83 -3.77
CA SER A 48 -10.44 -13.58 -2.35
C SER A 48 -10.58 -12.10 -1.99
N LEU A 49 -10.74 -11.22 -2.99
CA LEU A 49 -10.86 -9.79 -2.71
C LEU A 49 -12.29 -9.44 -2.30
N LEU A 50 -12.44 -8.73 -1.18
CA LEU A 50 -13.66 -7.98 -0.89
C LEU A 50 -13.90 -6.92 -1.98
N SER A 51 -15.14 -6.45 -2.08
CA SER A 51 -15.48 -5.34 -2.98
C SER A 51 -14.58 -4.12 -2.70
N ASN A 52 -14.36 -3.30 -3.72
CA ASN A 52 -13.58 -2.07 -3.59
C ASN A 52 -14.10 -1.18 -2.46
N HIS A 53 -15.44 -1.07 -2.35
CA HIS A 53 -16.10 -0.26 -1.33
C HIS A 53 -15.76 -0.77 0.09
N HIS A 54 -15.89 -2.06 0.36
CA HIS A 54 -15.55 -2.61 1.68
C HIS A 54 -14.07 -2.45 2.03
N ARG A 55 -13.17 -2.61 1.04
CA ARG A 55 -11.72 -2.43 1.28
C ARG A 55 -11.37 -0.97 1.55
N PHE A 56 -12.03 -0.04 0.85
CA PHE A 56 -11.88 1.38 1.11
C PHE A 56 -12.40 1.76 2.50
N GLU A 57 -13.56 1.25 2.90
CA GLU A 57 -14.12 1.47 4.23
C GLU A 57 -13.19 0.96 5.34
N LEU A 58 -12.62 -0.24 5.18
CA LEU A 58 -11.62 -0.78 6.11
C LEU A 58 -10.40 0.15 6.25
N VAL A 59 -9.92 0.72 5.14
CA VAL A 59 -8.80 1.67 5.16
C VAL A 59 -9.22 3.00 5.79
N TYR A 60 -10.39 3.51 5.45
CA TYR A 60 -10.93 4.76 6.00
C TYR A 60 -11.01 4.71 7.54
N GLN A 61 -11.66 3.69 8.08
CA GLN A 61 -11.79 3.49 9.53
C GLN A 61 -10.42 3.27 10.23
N ALA A 62 -9.50 2.57 9.57
CA ALA A 62 -8.16 2.35 10.11
C ALA A 62 -7.37 3.65 10.30
N LEU A 63 -7.65 4.66 9.48
CA LEU A 63 -6.86 5.89 9.39
C LEU A 63 -7.49 7.09 10.11
N GLU A 64 -8.67 6.97 10.67
CA GLU A 64 -9.41 8.08 11.29
C GLU A 64 -8.59 8.89 12.32
N LYS A 65 -7.68 8.22 13.03
CA LYS A 65 -6.82 8.84 14.06
C LYS A 65 -5.49 9.37 13.54
N TYR A 66 -5.23 9.28 12.24
CA TYR A 66 -3.94 9.63 11.62
C TYR A 66 -4.11 10.74 10.59
N PRO A 67 -4.11 12.03 10.97
CA PRO A 67 -4.51 13.14 10.10
C PRO A 67 -3.62 13.32 8.87
N LYS A 68 -2.36 12.86 8.91
CA LYS A 68 -1.42 12.92 7.79
C LYS A 68 -1.47 11.70 6.88
N ILE A 69 -2.27 10.68 7.21
CA ILE A 69 -2.40 9.46 6.41
C ILE A 69 -3.84 9.38 5.90
N LYS A 70 -4.02 9.41 4.59
CA LYS A 70 -5.36 9.54 3.97
C LYS A 70 -5.71 8.32 3.13
N PRO A 71 -6.95 7.82 3.20
CA PRO A 71 -7.44 6.82 2.25
C PRO A 71 -7.66 7.47 0.88
N SER A 72 -7.38 6.74 -0.19
CA SER A 72 -7.60 7.22 -1.56
C SER A 72 -8.24 6.14 -2.43
N ASP A 73 -9.35 6.52 -3.08
CA ASP A 73 -10.09 5.71 -4.05
C ASP A 73 -9.77 6.09 -5.50
N ILE A 74 -8.68 6.81 -5.72
CA ILE A 74 -8.32 7.44 -7.01
C ILE A 74 -8.32 6.44 -8.17
N GLU A 75 -7.98 5.18 -7.92
CA GLU A 75 -7.96 4.12 -8.93
C GLU A 75 -9.35 3.55 -9.27
N PHE A 76 -10.39 3.84 -8.49
CA PHE A 76 -11.71 3.23 -8.71
C PHE A 76 -12.38 3.68 -10.01
N LYS A 77 -12.04 4.89 -10.48
CA LYS A 77 -12.57 5.47 -11.71
C LYS A 77 -11.65 5.27 -12.91
N LEU A 78 -10.49 4.69 -12.72
CA LEU A 78 -9.53 4.44 -13.80
C LEU A 78 -9.79 3.10 -14.49
N SER A 79 -9.34 2.98 -15.73
CA SER A 79 -9.45 1.74 -16.49
C SER A 79 -8.69 0.59 -15.80
N GLN A 80 -9.29 -0.59 -15.84
CA GLN A 80 -8.71 -1.81 -15.27
C GLN A 80 -8.04 -2.67 -16.36
N PRO A 81 -6.94 -3.37 -16.04
CA PRO A 81 -6.24 -3.42 -14.76
C PRO A 81 -5.48 -2.12 -14.42
N SER A 82 -5.35 -1.81 -13.12
CA SER A 82 -4.67 -0.60 -12.67
C SER A 82 -3.16 -0.69 -12.91
N TYR A 83 -2.62 0.20 -13.72
CA TYR A 83 -1.19 0.38 -13.90
C TYR A 83 -0.72 1.66 -13.22
N THR A 84 0.27 1.57 -12.35
CA THR A 84 0.78 2.69 -11.56
C THR A 84 1.14 3.92 -12.40
N VAL A 85 1.75 3.73 -13.57
CA VAL A 85 2.08 4.84 -14.49
C VAL A 85 0.85 5.65 -14.91
N ASN A 86 -0.29 4.99 -15.15
CA ASN A 86 -1.53 5.68 -15.52
C ASN A 86 -2.13 6.43 -14.34
N THR A 87 -2.06 5.84 -13.15
CA THR A 87 -2.53 6.48 -11.91
C THR A 87 -1.70 7.72 -11.60
N LEU A 88 -0.38 7.64 -11.76
CA LEU A 88 0.53 8.77 -11.55
C LEU A 88 0.25 9.92 -12.53
N ALA A 89 0.06 9.62 -13.82
CA ALA A 89 -0.31 10.63 -14.81
C ALA A 89 -1.61 11.34 -14.42
N TYR A 90 -2.64 10.58 -14.07
CA TYR A 90 -3.94 11.12 -13.68
C TYR A 90 -3.88 11.97 -12.40
N ILE A 91 -3.14 11.50 -11.38
CA ILE A 91 -3.06 12.21 -10.11
C ILE A 91 -2.27 13.52 -10.22
N ASN A 92 -1.20 13.53 -11.02
CA ASN A 92 -0.43 14.74 -11.31
C ASN A 92 -1.27 15.80 -12.03
N GLU A 93 -2.10 15.39 -12.99
CA GLU A 93 -3.03 16.30 -13.68
C GLU A 93 -4.09 16.86 -12.72
N LYS A 94 -4.64 16.00 -11.85
CA LYS A 94 -5.73 16.36 -10.95
C LYS A 94 -5.28 17.24 -9.76
N TYR A 95 -4.04 17.06 -9.30
CA TYR A 95 -3.49 17.74 -8.13
C TYR A 95 -2.12 18.36 -8.45
N PRO A 96 -2.02 19.31 -9.37
CA PRO A 96 -0.74 19.87 -9.83
C PRO A 96 0.04 20.63 -8.75
N GLN A 97 -0.60 20.92 -7.62
CA GLN A 97 0.02 21.58 -6.46
C GLN A 97 0.78 20.62 -5.54
N HIS A 98 0.70 19.31 -5.78
CA HIS A 98 1.39 18.29 -4.99
C HIS A 98 2.52 17.66 -5.79
N GLU A 99 3.54 17.21 -5.09
CA GLU A 99 4.62 16.39 -5.60
C GLU A 99 4.39 14.97 -5.11
N PHE A 100 4.20 14.03 -6.06
CA PHE A 100 3.86 12.66 -5.72
C PHE A 100 5.07 11.73 -5.80
N HIS A 101 5.26 10.92 -4.77
CA HIS A 101 6.32 9.93 -4.64
C HIS A 101 5.72 8.54 -4.42
N LEU A 102 6.44 7.48 -4.82
CA LEU A 102 5.99 6.12 -4.59
C LEU A 102 6.50 5.58 -3.26
N ILE A 103 5.66 4.83 -2.56
CA ILE A 103 6.05 4.03 -1.40
C ILE A 103 5.94 2.56 -1.78
N MET A 104 7.03 1.80 -1.62
CA MET A 104 7.01 0.36 -1.85
C MET A 104 7.97 -0.40 -0.94
N GLY A 105 7.67 -1.67 -0.69
CA GLY A 105 8.60 -2.57 -0.01
C GLY A 105 9.69 -3.09 -0.95
N GLU A 106 10.80 -3.53 -0.39
CA GLU A 106 11.93 -4.10 -1.13
C GLU A 106 11.54 -5.29 -2.03
N ASP A 107 10.52 -6.04 -1.65
CA ASP A 107 9.96 -7.13 -2.44
C ASP A 107 9.38 -6.64 -3.78
N ASN A 108 8.72 -5.48 -3.76
CA ASN A 108 8.21 -4.84 -4.98
C ASN A 108 9.33 -4.17 -5.78
N LEU A 109 10.31 -3.56 -5.13
CA LEU A 109 11.45 -2.96 -5.80
C LEU A 109 12.26 -3.99 -6.62
N LYS A 110 12.42 -5.22 -6.11
CA LYS A 110 13.07 -6.32 -6.85
C LYS A 110 12.38 -6.64 -8.18
N SER A 111 11.06 -6.46 -8.24
CA SER A 111 10.25 -6.75 -9.43
C SER A 111 9.82 -5.48 -10.19
N PHE A 112 10.26 -4.31 -9.76
CA PHE A 112 9.83 -3.02 -10.32
C PHE A 112 10.14 -2.89 -11.81
N HIS A 113 11.25 -3.45 -12.29
CA HIS A 113 11.60 -3.51 -13.70
C HIS A 113 10.57 -4.23 -14.60
N LYS A 114 9.62 -4.98 -14.00
CA LYS A 114 8.51 -5.65 -14.71
C LYS A 114 7.24 -4.79 -14.75
N TRP A 115 7.24 -3.62 -14.10
CA TRP A 115 6.08 -2.75 -14.12
C TRP A 115 5.99 -2.02 -15.46
N LYS A 116 4.77 -1.79 -15.91
CA LYS A 116 4.53 -1.09 -17.17
C LYS A 116 5.16 0.31 -17.12
N ASN A 117 6.05 0.61 -18.08
CA ASN A 117 6.74 1.88 -18.22
C ASN A 117 7.44 2.32 -16.91
N TYR A 118 8.14 1.39 -16.25
CA TYR A 118 8.80 1.64 -14.98
C TYR A 118 9.87 2.74 -15.10
N GLU A 119 10.53 2.85 -16.26
CA GLU A 119 11.50 3.92 -16.55
C GLU A 119 10.83 5.28 -16.45
N THR A 120 9.66 5.46 -17.09
CA THR A 120 8.90 6.72 -17.02
C THR A 120 8.50 7.05 -15.58
N ILE A 121 8.15 6.04 -14.77
CA ILE A 121 7.86 6.25 -13.35
C ILE A 121 9.12 6.76 -12.63
N LEU A 122 10.25 6.12 -12.85
CA LEU A 122 11.50 6.46 -12.20
C LEU A 122 12.08 7.80 -12.65
N ASP A 123 11.86 8.17 -13.92
CA ASP A 123 12.28 9.47 -14.46
C ASP A 123 11.53 10.64 -13.82
N ASN A 124 10.28 10.44 -13.41
CA ASN A 124 9.40 11.52 -12.95
C ASN A 124 9.10 11.50 -11.46
N HIS A 125 9.33 10.38 -10.75
CA HIS A 125 8.97 10.22 -9.34
C HIS A 125 10.12 9.62 -8.54
N GLU A 126 10.23 10.04 -7.29
CA GLU A 126 11.10 9.37 -6.32
C GLU A 126 10.38 8.18 -5.67
N ILE A 127 11.14 7.24 -5.17
CA ILE A 127 10.63 6.01 -4.55
C ILE A 127 11.17 5.90 -3.12
N TYR A 128 10.27 5.81 -2.16
CA TYR A 128 10.56 5.54 -0.76
C TYR A 128 10.42 4.04 -0.52
N CYS A 129 11.55 3.37 -0.33
CA CYS A 129 11.61 1.93 -0.21
C CYS A 129 11.83 1.51 1.25
N TYR A 130 10.84 0.83 1.83
CA TYR A 130 10.92 0.29 3.19
C TYR A 130 11.40 -1.17 3.20
N PRO A 131 12.11 -1.60 4.27
CA PRO A 131 12.67 -2.94 4.35
C PRO A 131 11.58 -4.02 4.48
N ARG A 132 11.83 -5.17 3.85
CA ARG A 132 11.01 -6.38 3.96
C ARG A 132 11.91 -7.59 4.11
N ILE A 133 11.53 -8.54 4.96
CA ILE A 133 12.18 -9.85 4.95
C ILE A 133 11.85 -10.54 3.63
N THR A 134 12.84 -10.71 2.79
CA THR A 134 12.72 -11.41 1.51
C THR A 134 13.67 -12.61 1.51
N GLU A 135 13.19 -13.75 1.04
CA GLU A 135 14.07 -14.89 0.82
C GLU A 135 15.11 -14.55 -0.27
N GLY A 136 16.38 -14.77 0.06
CA GLY A 136 17.52 -14.53 -0.82
C GLY A 136 18.03 -13.08 -0.83
N LYS A 137 19.38 -12.95 -0.86
CA LYS A 137 20.11 -11.67 -0.98
C LYS A 137 20.19 -11.17 -2.44
N ALA A 138 19.17 -11.40 -3.27
CA ALA A 138 19.21 -10.90 -4.64
C ALA A 138 19.23 -9.37 -4.62
N LYS A 139 20.37 -8.79 -5.00
CA LYS A 139 20.51 -7.34 -5.18
C LYS A 139 19.52 -6.90 -6.26
N THR A 140 18.82 -5.80 -6.00
CA THR A 140 18.04 -5.14 -7.04
C THR A 140 18.97 -4.36 -7.98
N ILE A 141 18.63 -4.28 -9.27
CA ILE A 141 19.34 -3.41 -10.23
C ILE A 141 19.26 -1.93 -9.85
N PHE A 142 18.37 -1.59 -8.93
CA PHE A 142 18.11 -0.21 -8.47
C PHE A 142 18.82 0.13 -7.15
N GLU A 143 19.77 -0.69 -6.67
CA GLU A 143 20.35 -0.58 -5.32
C GLU A 143 20.91 0.81 -4.99
N ASN A 144 21.51 1.47 -5.96
CA ASN A 144 22.16 2.78 -5.80
C ASN A 144 21.53 3.85 -6.71
N HIS A 145 20.28 3.69 -7.11
CA HIS A 145 19.62 4.67 -7.96
C HIS A 145 19.33 5.96 -7.17
N PRO A 146 19.68 7.17 -7.68
CA PRO A 146 19.58 8.41 -6.92
C PRO A 146 18.16 8.80 -6.51
N LYS A 147 17.15 8.32 -7.22
CA LYS A 147 15.72 8.56 -6.90
C LYS A 147 15.08 7.48 -6.02
N ILE A 148 15.87 6.57 -5.47
CA ILE A 148 15.36 5.52 -4.57
C ILE A 148 15.94 5.72 -3.18
N HIS A 149 15.08 6.16 -2.27
CA HIS A 149 15.42 6.44 -0.88
C HIS A 149 15.12 5.19 -0.03
N LYS A 150 16.16 4.55 0.48
CA LYS A 150 16.00 3.45 1.44
C LYS A 150 15.65 4.03 2.81
N ILE A 151 14.51 3.66 3.33
CA ILE A 151 14.00 4.12 4.61
C ILE A 151 14.30 3.09 5.69
N ASP A 152 14.87 3.52 6.79
CA ASP A 152 15.13 2.69 7.98
C ASP A 152 13.84 2.52 8.81
N ALA A 153 12.86 1.89 8.20
CA ALA A 153 11.58 1.63 8.84
C ALA A 153 11.58 0.27 9.59
N PRO A 154 10.70 0.10 10.60
CA PRO A 154 10.57 -1.17 11.30
C PRO A 154 10.27 -2.33 10.34
N ILE A 155 10.97 -3.44 10.51
CA ILE A 155 10.71 -4.67 9.75
C ILE A 155 9.47 -5.35 10.33
N ILE A 156 8.41 -5.44 9.54
CA ILE A 156 7.15 -6.05 9.95
C ILE A 156 6.81 -7.22 9.04
N GLN A 157 6.84 -8.42 9.62
CA GLN A 157 6.50 -9.65 8.93
C GLN A 157 5.03 -10.03 9.15
N LEU A 158 4.13 -9.21 8.64
CA LEU A 158 2.69 -9.42 8.70
C LEU A 158 2.09 -9.34 7.31
N SER A 159 1.12 -10.21 7.01
CA SER A 159 0.43 -10.22 5.73
C SER A 159 -1.08 -10.34 5.88
N ALA A 160 -1.82 -9.72 4.96
CA ALA A 160 -3.27 -9.86 4.88
C ALA A 160 -3.71 -11.32 4.67
N SER A 161 -2.91 -12.16 4.02
CA SER A 161 -3.19 -13.60 3.86
C SER A 161 -3.18 -14.32 5.19
N LEU A 162 -2.16 -14.11 6.03
CA LEU A 162 -2.10 -14.66 7.37
C LEU A 162 -3.35 -14.31 8.20
N ILE A 163 -3.80 -13.06 8.09
CA ILE A 163 -5.00 -12.59 8.82
C ILE A 163 -6.25 -13.30 8.31
N ARG A 164 -6.45 -13.36 6.98
CA ARG A 164 -7.62 -14.06 6.40
C ARG A 164 -7.64 -15.55 6.76
N ASP A 165 -6.50 -16.21 6.69
CA ASP A 165 -6.37 -17.62 7.06
C ASP A 165 -6.63 -17.81 8.56
N GLY A 166 -6.19 -16.88 9.39
CA GLY A 166 -6.49 -16.86 10.82
C GLY A 166 -8.00 -16.77 11.09
N ILE A 167 -8.70 -15.82 10.45
CA ILE A 167 -10.16 -15.66 10.59
C ILE A 167 -10.90 -16.93 10.15
N LYS A 168 -10.57 -17.44 8.97
CA LYS A 168 -11.14 -18.68 8.44
C LYS A 168 -10.99 -19.85 9.41
N ASN A 169 -9.83 -19.95 10.06
CA ASN A 169 -9.51 -21.00 11.04
C ASN A 169 -9.90 -20.63 12.48
N LYS A 170 -10.76 -19.63 12.68
CA LYS A 170 -11.28 -19.18 13.99
C LYS A 170 -10.16 -18.83 15.00
N LYS A 171 -9.03 -18.32 14.52
CA LYS A 171 -7.94 -17.81 15.34
C LYS A 171 -8.20 -16.33 15.72
N ASN A 172 -7.76 -15.92 16.91
CA ASN A 172 -7.82 -14.52 17.29
C ASN A 172 -6.75 -13.71 16.55
N VAL A 173 -7.16 -12.89 15.58
CA VAL A 173 -6.31 -12.00 14.81
C VAL A 173 -6.52 -10.53 15.16
N ALA A 174 -7.39 -10.22 16.11
CA ALA A 174 -7.70 -8.85 16.50
C ALA A 174 -6.46 -7.99 16.79
N PRO A 175 -5.39 -8.48 17.47
CA PRO A 175 -4.18 -7.69 17.70
C PRO A 175 -3.40 -7.31 16.42
N MET A 176 -3.68 -7.94 15.30
CA MET A 176 -3.02 -7.67 14.00
C MET A 176 -3.71 -6.56 13.19
N LEU A 177 -4.85 -6.09 13.67
CA LEU A 177 -5.73 -5.16 12.96
C LEU A 177 -5.95 -3.88 13.79
N PRO A 178 -6.13 -2.71 13.16
CA PRO A 178 -6.71 -1.57 13.85
C PRO A 178 -8.07 -1.94 14.44
N THR A 179 -8.40 -1.41 15.60
CA THR A 179 -9.61 -1.80 16.36
C THR A 179 -10.89 -1.65 15.54
N GLU A 180 -11.06 -0.51 14.87
CA GLU A 180 -12.27 -0.24 14.07
C GLU A 180 -12.33 -1.14 12.83
N THR A 181 -11.18 -1.43 12.21
CA THR A 181 -11.07 -2.41 11.12
C THR A 181 -11.54 -3.80 11.57
N TRP A 182 -11.11 -4.25 12.77
CA TRP A 182 -11.55 -5.54 13.29
C TRP A 182 -13.05 -5.57 13.57
N LYS A 183 -13.61 -4.54 14.19
CA LYS A 183 -15.07 -4.44 14.42
C LYS A 183 -15.85 -4.59 13.12
N TYR A 184 -15.48 -3.85 12.09
CA TYR A 184 -16.16 -3.91 10.79
C TYR A 184 -16.05 -5.28 10.13
N ILE A 185 -14.88 -5.94 10.20
CA ILE A 185 -14.69 -7.31 9.71
C ILE A 185 -15.62 -8.30 10.44
N ASP A 186 -15.72 -8.16 11.76
CA ASP A 186 -16.50 -9.06 12.61
C ASP A 186 -18.00 -8.87 12.37
N GLU A 187 -18.50 -7.64 12.36
CA GLU A 187 -19.90 -7.28 12.07
C GLU A 187 -20.36 -7.78 10.70
N MET A 188 -19.52 -7.61 9.68
CA MET A 188 -19.83 -8.01 8.31
C MET A 188 -19.54 -9.49 8.02
N ASN A 189 -19.02 -10.23 8.99
CA ASN A 189 -18.62 -11.64 8.84
C ASN A 189 -17.65 -11.91 7.68
N PHE A 190 -16.72 -10.98 7.39
CA PHE A 190 -15.76 -11.13 6.31
C PHE A 190 -14.72 -12.22 6.59
N TYR A 191 -14.27 -12.88 5.52
CA TYR A 191 -13.21 -13.89 5.52
C TYR A 191 -13.49 -15.18 6.30
N ARG A 192 -14.73 -15.44 6.71
CA ARG A 192 -15.09 -16.64 7.51
C ARG A 192 -15.36 -17.89 6.66
N LYS A 193 -15.43 -17.75 5.34
CA LYS A 193 -15.69 -18.84 4.38
C LYS A 193 -14.43 -19.28 3.65
#